data_01867ac0f4351033bef7fb6f311c32da
#
_entry.id   01867ac0f4351033bef7fb6f311c32da
#
_cell.length_a   1.000
_cell.length_b   1.000
_cell.length_c   1.000
_cell.angle_alpha   90.00
_cell.angle_beta   90.00
_cell.angle_gamma   90.00
#
_symmetry.space_group_name_H-M   'P 1'
#
loop_
_entity.id
_entity.type
_entity.pdbx_description
1 polymer ?
#
loop_
_entity_poly.entity_id
_entity_poly.type
_entity_poly.pdbx_seq_one_letter_code
_entity_poly.pdbx_strand_id
1 'polypeptide(L)'
;SDLYRYMGQKVDVVAGLDARGFIIGAALAYQLNVGFVPIRKKGKLPFDTVSQSYALEYGEATVEIHTDAIKPGARVLLVDDLVATGGTMLAGVELIRKLGGEVIETAAILEFTDLDGGKKIRESGVPLFTLCQNKGCM
;
A
#
# COMPACT_ATOMS: atom_id res chain seq x y z
N SER A 1 -0.41 -2.42 19.76
CA SER A 1 1.05 -2.32 19.96
C SER A 1 1.80 -2.07 18.65
N ASP A 2 1.42 -2.78 17.59
CA ASP A 2 2.13 -2.62 16.31
C ASP A 2 1.82 -1.32 15.61
N LEU A 3 0.74 -0.64 15.99
CA LEU A 3 0.45 0.69 15.49
C LEU A 3 1.50 1.70 15.94
N TYR A 4 2.11 1.48 17.09
CA TYR A 4 3.13 2.39 17.61
C TYR A 4 4.46 2.29 16.86
N ARG A 5 4.62 1.27 16.03
CA ARG A 5 5.83 1.09 15.21
C ARG A 5 6.19 2.36 14.42
N TYR A 6 5.18 3.07 13.94
CA TYR A 6 5.38 4.22 13.05
C TYR A 6 5.36 5.57 13.75
N MET A 7 5.06 5.61 15.04
CA MET A 7 4.92 6.90 15.74
C MET A 7 6.22 7.67 15.85
N GLY A 8 7.35 6.99 15.84
CA GLY A 8 8.66 7.64 15.86
C GLY A 8 9.22 7.96 14.48
N GLN A 9 8.50 7.60 13.43
CA GLN A 9 8.93 7.84 12.06
C GLN A 9 8.15 8.99 11.46
N LYS A 10 8.80 9.71 10.54
CA LYS A 10 8.09 10.77 9.83
C LYS A 10 7.27 10.16 8.70
N VAL A 11 5.97 10.10 8.90
CA VAL A 11 4.99 9.68 7.89
C VAL A 11 4.13 10.89 7.60
N ASP A 12 4.03 11.27 6.34
CA ASP A 12 3.22 12.41 5.93
C ASP A 12 1.78 12.01 5.59
N VAL A 13 1.61 10.79 5.07
CA VAL A 13 0.29 10.30 4.66
C VAL A 13 0.29 8.78 4.64
N VAL A 14 -0.88 8.19 4.89
CA VAL A 14 -1.09 6.74 4.78
C VAL A 14 -1.94 6.50 3.54
N ALA A 15 -1.51 5.59 2.67
CA ALA A 15 -2.29 5.14 1.52
C ALA A 15 -2.75 3.70 1.76
N GLY A 16 -3.99 3.41 1.42
CA GLY A 16 -4.56 2.07 1.59
C GLY A 16 -5.15 1.54 0.30
N LEU A 17 -4.99 0.24 0.08
CA LEU A 17 -5.47 -0.42 -1.12
C LEU A 17 -6.92 -0.92 -0.94
N ASP A 18 -7.72 -0.74 -1.98
CA ASP A 18 -9.13 -1.15 -2.03
C ASP A 18 -9.24 -2.68 -1.87
N ALA A 19 -10.09 -3.17 -0.96
CA ALA A 19 -10.97 -2.36 -0.11
C ALA A 19 -10.59 -2.52 1.37
N ARG A 20 -10.03 -3.66 1.75
CA ARG A 20 -9.76 -3.98 3.16
C ARG A 20 -8.60 -3.19 3.73
N GLY A 21 -7.68 -2.73 2.87
CA GLY A 21 -6.61 -1.82 3.29
C GLY A 21 -7.12 -0.47 3.75
N PHE A 22 -8.35 -0.11 3.41
CA PHE A 22 -8.94 1.16 3.85
C PHE A 22 -9.17 1.18 5.36
N ILE A 23 -9.63 0.08 5.94
CA ILE A 23 -9.91 0.02 7.38
C ILE A 23 -8.60 0.16 8.17
N ILE A 24 -7.59 -0.61 7.79
CA ILE A 24 -6.28 -0.58 8.44
C ILE A 24 -5.62 0.78 8.23
N GLY A 25 -5.66 1.26 6.98
CA GLY A 25 -5.05 2.54 6.62
C GLY A 25 -5.67 3.71 7.35
N ALA A 26 -7.00 3.74 7.45
CA ALA A 26 -7.69 4.80 8.17
C ALA A 26 -7.34 4.79 9.66
N ALA A 27 -7.26 3.60 10.26
CA ALA A 27 -6.88 3.47 11.66
C ALA A 27 -5.44 3.96 11.91
N LEU A 28 -4.52 3.58 11.04
CA LEU A 28 -3.12 4.04 11.13
C LEU A 28 -3.01 5.54 10.94
N ALA A 29 -3.72 6.10 9.96
CA ALA A 29 -3.71 7.53 9.69
C ALA A 29 -4.22 8.31 10.90
N TYR A 30 -5.30 7.83 11.49
CA TYR A 30 -5.86 8.45 12.69
C TYR A 30 -4.85 8.42 13.84
N GLN A 31 -4.23 7.26 14.07
CA GLN A 31 -3.26 7.09 15.17
C GLN A 31 -2.02 7.95 14.95
N LEU A 32 -1.57 8.09 13.71
CA LEU A 32 -0.40 8.89 13.36
C LEU A 32 -0.73 10.37 13.15
N ASN A 33 -2.02 10.72 13.18
CA ASN A 33 -2.49 12.09 12.96
C ASN A 33 -2.07 12.65 11.60
N VAL A 34 -2.24 11.84 10.57
CA VAL A 34 -1.95 12.21 9.18
C VAL A 34 -3.15 11.89 8.29
N GLY A 35 -3.12 12.37 7.05
CA GLY A 35 -4.18 12.10 6.09
C GLY A 35 -4.17 10.67 5.60
N PHE A 36 -5.30 10.25 5.04
CA PHE A 36 -5.47 8.95 4.42
C PHE A 36 -5.82 9.12 2.94
N VAL A 37 -5.19 8.32 2.07
CA VAL A 37 -5.40 8.36 0.63
C VAL A 37 -5.83 6.98 0.15
N PRO A 38 -6.99 6.87 -0.52
CA PRO A 38 -7.43 5.60 -1.08
C PRO A 38 -6.77 5.33 -2.44
N ILE A 39 -6.34 4.09 -2.64
CA ILE A 39 -5.96 3.58 -3.95
C ILE A 39 -7.05 2.57 -4.31
N ARG A 40 -7.77 2.82 -5.38
CA ARG A 40 -8.96 2.08 -5.71
C ARG A 40 -8.85 1.36 -7.05
N LYS A 41 -9.71 0.38 -7.27
CA LYS A 41 -9.84 -0.27 -8.57
C LYS A 41 -10.32 0.73 -9.58
N LYS A 42 -9.88 0.57 -10.83
CA LYS A 42 -10.20 1.50 -11.92
C LYS A 42 -11.69 1.75 -12.02
N GLY A 43 -12.04 3.02 -12.22
CA GLY A 43 -13.43 3.44 -12.40
C GLY A 43 -14.17 3.78 -11.11
N LYS A 44 -13.50 3.68 -9.94
CA LYS A 44 -14.15 3.96 -8.65
C LYS A 44 -13.92 5.39 -8.16
N LEU A 45 -12.91 6.08 -8.67
CA LEU A 45 -12.58 7.43 -8.25
C LEU A 45 -13.11 8.46 -9.25
N PRO A 46 -13.73 9.55 -8.75
CA PRO A 46 -14.07 10.68 -9.59
C PRO A 46 -12.85 11.54 -9.88
N PHE A 47 -12.98 12.47 -10.84
CA PHE A 47 -11.95 13.46 -11.20
C PHE A 47 -10.69 12.82 -11.78
N ASP A 48 -9.62 13.61 -11.85
CA ASP A 48 -8.38 13.18 -12.47
C ASP A 48 -7.63 12.15 -11.64
N THR A 49 -7.24 11.06 -12.30
CA THR A 49 -6.50 9.97 -11.66
C THR A 49 -5.30 9.58 -12.50
N VAL A 50 -4.31 8.96 -11.87
CA VAL A 50 -3.29 8.17 -12.55
C VAL A 50 -3.53 6.72 -12.22
N SER A 51 -3.15 5.83 -13.13
CA SER A 51 -3.42 4.41 -12.97
C SER A 51 -2.18 3.57 -13.20
N GLN A 52 -2.21 2.35 -12.67
CA GLN A 52 -1.17 1.36 -12.85
C GLN A 52 -1.81 -0.02 -12.99
N SER A 53 -1.47 -0.71 -14.05
CA SER A 53 -1.93 -2.08 -14.28
C SER A 53 -0.97 -3.08 -13.67
N TYR A 54 -1.49 -4.24 -13.31
CA TYR A 54 -0.68 -5.36 -12.84
C TYR A 54 -1.28 -6.68 -13.32
N ALA A 55 -0.40 -7.66 -13.52
CA ALA A 55 -0.81 -8.96 -14.04
C ALA A 55 -1.54 -9.78 -12.98
N LEU A 56 -2.59 -10.45 -13.40
CA LEU A 56 -3.27 -11.48 -12.62
C LEU A 56 -2.97 -12.84 -13.25
N GLU A 57 -3.35 -13.90 -12.57
CA GLU A 57 -3.25 -15.24 -13.13
C GLU A 57 -4.05 -15.35 -14.45
N TYR A 58 -5.20 -14.69 -14.48
CA TYR A 58 -6.07 -14.67 -15.67
C TYR A 58 -6.37 -13.21 -16.02
N GLY A 59 -5.50 -12.59 -16.80
CA GLY A 59 -5.71 -11.24 -17.27
C GLY A 59 -4.94 -10.20 -16.51
N GLU A 60 -5.54 -9.04 -16.36
CA GLU A 60 -4.88 -7.85 -15.84
C GLU A 60 -5.87 -7.04 -15.00
N ALA A 61 -5.40 -6.41 -13.97
CA ALA A 61 -6.17 -5.47 -13.17
C ALA A 61 -5.47 -4.12 -13.12
N THR A 62 -6.23 -3.08 -12.82
CA THR A 62 -5.70 -1.71 -12.77
C THR A 62 -6.20 -1.04 -11.50
N VAL A 63 -5.29 -0.37 -10.81
CA VAL A 63 -5.62 0.48 -9.66
C VAL A 63 -5.33 1.93 -10.02
N GLU A 64 -5.98 2.85 -9.31
CA GLU A 64 -5.83 4.27 -9.59
C GLU A 64 -5.81 5.09 -8.31
N ILE A 65 -5.23 6.28 -8.40
CA ILE A 65 -5.12 7.24 -7.31
C ILE A 65 -5.40 8.63 -7.89
N HIS A 66 -5.97 9.53 -7.09
CA HIS A 66 -6.15 10.92 -7.52
C HIS A 66 -4.80 11.59 -7.80
N THR A 67 -4.75 12.39 -8.86
CA THR A 67 -3.50 13.07 -9.26
C THR A 67 -2.99 14.05 -8.21
N ASP A 68 -3.86 14.59 -7.37
CA ASP A 68 -3.51 15.55 -6.32
C ASP A 68 -3.42 14.92 -4.92
N ALA A 69 -3.49 13.60 -4.83
CA ALA A 69 -3.54 12.92 -3.55
C ALA A 69 -2.22 12.97 -2.79
N ILE A 70 -1.10 12.95 -3.51
CA ILE A 70 0.24 12.89 -2.93
C ILE A 70 1.03 14.10 -3.42
N LYS A 71 1.61 14.84 -2.48
CA LYS A 71 2.50 15.94 -2.84
C LYS A 71 3.88 15.38 -3.16
N PRO A 72 4.61 15.96 -4.14
CA PRO A 72 5.98 15.53 -4.41
C PRO A 72 6.83 15.58 -3.15
N GLY A 73 7.57 14.50 -2.90
CA GLY A 73 8.40 14.38 -1.71
C GLY A 73 7.68 13.88 -0.46
N ALA A 74 6.37 13.69 -0.50
CA ALA A 74 5.61 13.18 0.65
C ALA A 74 6.09 11.77 1.03
N ARG A 75 6.18 11.51 2.31
CA ARG A 75 6.60 10.21 2.86
C ARG A 75 5.36 9.39 3.13
N VAL A 76 5.19 8.30 2.40
CA VAL A 76 3.96 7.53 2.35
C VAL A 76 4.15 6.16 2.96
N LEU A 77 3.24 5.77 3.83
CA LEU A 77 3.10 4.41 4.32
C LEU A 77 1.96 3.76 3.53
N LEU A 78 2.25 2.70 2.79
CA LEU A 78 1.26 2.00 1.96
C LEU A 78 0.82 0.72 2.65
N VAL A 79 -0.48 0.54 2.82
CA VAL A 79 -1.00 -0.60 3.60
C VAL A 79 -2.06 -1.40 2.83
N ASP A 80 -2.10 -2.68 3.16
CA ASP A 80 -3.16 -3.59 2.71
C ASP A 80 -3.37 -4.62 3.82
N ASP A 81 -4.36 -5.48 3.67
CA ASP A 81 -4.59 -6.55 4.65
C ASP A 81 -3.75 -7.79 4.36
N LEU A 82 -3.45 -8.05 3.11
CA LEU A 82 -2.87 -9.31 2.66
C LEU A 82 -1.87 -9.08 1.52
N VAL A 83 -0.73 -9.76 1.62
CA VAL A 83 0.22 -9.85 0.50
C VAL A 83 0.28 -11.30 0.04
N ALA A 84 -0.16 -11.55 -1.19
CA ALA A 84 -0.08 -12.85 -1.83
C ALA A 84 0.98 -12.80 -2.94
N THR A 85 0.58 -12.45 -4.16
CA THR A 85 1.52 -12.34 -5.29
C THR A 85 2.26 -11.00 -5.33
N GLY A 86 1.77 -10.01 -4.60
CA GLY A 86 2.41 -8.70 -4.50
C GLY A 86 2.04 -7.71 -5.60
N GLY A 87 1.26 -8.13 -6.59
CA GLY A 87 0.93 -7.28 -7.74
C GLY A 87 0.24 -5.98 -7.35
N THR A 88 -0.79 -6.07 -6.51
CA THR A 88 -1.55 -4.90 -6.07
C THR A 88 -0.68 -3.92 -5.29
N MET A 89 0.10 -4.43 -4.34
CA MET A 89 0.98 -3.59 -3.53
C MET A 89 2.05 -2.91 -4.39
N LEU A 90 2.65 -3.65 -5.32
CA LEU A 90 3.65 -3.08 -6.24
C LEU A 90 3.04 -2.02 -7.14
N ALA A 91 1.82 -2.24 -7.63
CA ALA A 91 1.11 -1.24 -8.42
C ALA A 91 0.87 0.03 -7.61
N GLY A 92 0.51 -0.11 -6.34
CA GLY A 92 0.37 1.02 -5.43
C GLY A 92 1.67 1.79 -5.24
N VAL A 93 2.79 1.08 -5.08
CA VAL A 93 4.11 1.71 -4.98
C VAL A 93 4.40 2.54 -6.23
N GLU A 94 4.14 1.98 -7.40
CA GLU A 94 4.39 2.68 -8.66
C GLU A 94 3.52 3.92 -8.82
N LEU A 95 2.23 3.85 -8.41
CA LEU A 95 1.34 5.01 -8.44
C LEU A 95 1.86 6.14 -7.58
N ILE A 96 2.28 5.83 -6.36
CA ILE A 96 2.80 6.84 -5.45
C ILE A 96 4.06 7.48 -6.03
N ARG A 97 4.94 6.67 -6.60
CA ARG A 97 6.16 7.16 -7.26
C ARG A 97 5.86 8.04 -8.47
N LYS A 98 4.82 7.71 -9.24
CA LYS A 98 4.38 8.55 -10.38
C LYS A 98 3.97 9.95 -9.93
N LEU A 99 3.43 10.08 -8.73
CA LEU A 99 3.06 11.38 -8.17
C LEU A 99 4.21 12.08 -7.46
N GLY A 100 5.40 11.47 -7.44
CA GLY A 100 6.58 12.05 -6.79
C GLY A 100 6.71 11.75 -5.31
N GLY A 101 5.87 10.88 -4.77
CA GLY A 101 5.93 10.47 -3.37
C GLY A 101 7.03 9.45 -3.12
N GLU A 102 7.45 9.35 -1.87
CA GLU A 102 8.40 8.35 -1.39
C GLU A 102 7.66 7.32 -0.54
N VAL A 103 7.67 6.06 -0.98
CA VAL A 103 7.10 4.98 -0.18
C VAL A 103 8.16 4.55 0.84
N ILE A 104 7.97 4.94 2.09
CA ILE A 104 8.95 4.65 3.14
C ILE A 104 8.86 3.21 3.62
N GLU A 105 7.67 2.64 3.57
CA GLU A 105 7.45 1.25 3.97
C GLU A 105 6.10 0.80 3.46
N THR A 106 5.97 -0.50 3.22
CA THR A 106 4.69 -1.14 2.99
C THR A 106 4.34 -2.00 4.20
N ALA A 107 3.05 -2.16 4.48
CA ALA A 107 2.62 -2.95 5.62
C ALA A 107 1.36 -3.75 5.29
N ALA A 108 1.28 -4.95 5.82
CA ALA A 108 0.11 -5.80 5.68
C ALA A 108 -0.08 -6.61 6.96
N ILE A 109 -1.29 -7.10 7.18
CA ILE A 109 -1.55 -7.98 8.32
C ILE A 109 -0.96 -9.36 8.06
N LEU A 110 -1.21 -9.92 6.88
CA LEU A 110 -0.83 -11.29 6.56
C LEU A 110 -0.02 -11.35 5.26
N GLU A 111 1.04 -12.13 5.29
CA GLU A 111 1.85 -12.42 4.09
C GLU A 111 1.81 -13.94 3.83
N PHE A 112 1.47 -14.33 2.61
CA PHE A 112 1.60 -15.72 2.16
C PHE A 112 3.02 -15.93 1.64
N THR A 113 3.86 -16.53 2.48
CA THR A 113 5.29 -16.70 2.16
C THR A 113 5.55 -17.69 1.02
N ASP A 114 4.60 -18.55 0.71
CA ASP A 114 4.71 -19.49 -0.41
C ASP A 114 4.55 -18.81 -1.77
N LEU A 115 4.03 -17.59 -1.77
CA LEU A 115 3.86 -16.78 -2.99
C LEU A 115 4.86 -15.63 -2.92
N ASP A 116 5.66 -15.42 -3.91
CA ASP A 116 6.81 -14.53 -3.88
C ASP A 116 6.50 -13.02 -3.78
N GLY A 117 5.27 -12.66 -3.38
CA GLY A 117 4.85 -11.27 -3.30
C GLY A 117 5.69 -10.42 -2.37
N GLY A 118 5.93 -10.88 -1.14
CA GLY A 118 6.75 -10.17 -0.18
C GLY A 118 8.18 -9.97 -0.67
N LYS A 119 8.74 -11.00 -1.27
CA LYS A 119 10.08 -10.94 -1.86
C LYS A 119 10.15 -9.91 -2.97
N LYS A 120 9.16 -9.88 -3.86
CA LYS A 120 9.11 -8.91 -4.96
C LYS A 120 9.03 -7.48 -4.45
N ILE A 121 8.23 -7.26 -3.39
CA ILE A 121 8.11 -5.93 -2.78
C ILE A 121 9.44 -5.49 -2.21
N ARG A 122 10.11 -6.35 -1.46
CA ARG A 122 11.40 -6.04 -0.85
C ARG A 122 12.48 -5.81 -1.89
N GLU A 123 12.45 -6.57 -2.99
CA GLU A 123 13.39 -6.41 -4.10
C GLU A 123 13.17 -5.09 -4.86
N SER A 124 11.98 -4.50 -4.77
CA SER A 124 11.72 -3.19 -5.38
C SER A 124 12.35 -2.03 -4.62
N GLY A 125 12.99 -2.33 -3.48
CA GLY A 125 13.65 -1.33 -2.66
C GLY A 125 12.79 -0.79 -1.53
N VAL A 126 11.61 -1.34 -1.30
CA VAL A 126 10.69 -0.90 -0.25
C VAL A 126 10.56 -1.96 0.82
N PRO A 127 10.76 -1.61 2.11
CA PRO A 127 10.55 -2.56 3.19
C PRO A 127 9.08 -3.02 3.25
N LEU A 128 8.88 -4.27 3.64
CA LEU A 128 7.54 -4.79 3.93
C LEU A 128 7.50 -5.29 5.36
N PHE A 129 6.60 -4.72 6.14
CA PHE A 129 6.30 -5.19 7.49
C PHE A 129 4.99 -5.96 7.48
N THR A 130 4.98 -7.15 8.08
CA THR A 130 3.75 -7.94 8.24
C THR A 130 3.60 -8.36 9.69
N LEU A 131 2.37 -8.36 10.18
CA LEU A 131 2.08 -8.83 11.53
C LEU A 131 2.19 -10.35 11.60
N CYS A 132 1.90 -11.01 10.50
CA CYS A 132 1.73 -12.46 10.51
C CYS A 132 2.12 -13.03 9.15
N GLN A 133 2.80 -14.17 9.17
CA GLN A 133 3.07 -14.94 7.95
C GLN A 133 2.31 -16.25 8.04
N ASN A 134 1.92 -16.82 6.90
CA ASN A 134 1.03 -17.97 6.91
C ASN A 134 1.55 -19.18 7.69
N LYS A 135 2.85 -19.30 7.86
CA LYS A 135 3.43 -20.37 8.68
C LYS A 135 3.52 -20.00 10.16
N GLY A 136 3.41 -18.74 10.51
CA GLY A 136 3.56 -18.26 11.88
C GLY A 136 2.27 -17.92 12.58
N CYS A 137 1.15 -17.88 11.84
CA CYS A 137 -0.14 -17.43 12.36
C CYS A 137 -1.08 -18.56 12.71
N MET A 138 -0.71 -19.77 12.38
CA MET A 138 -1.58 -20.92 12.55
C MET A 138 -1.19 -21.73 13.76
#